data_50c4cbae50a75cb716485564e2c1fd3b
#
_entry.id   50c4cbae50a75cb716485564e2c1fd3b
#
_cell.length_a   1.000
_cell.length_b   1.000
_cell.length_c   1.000
_cell.angle_alpha   90.00
_cell.angle_beta   90.00
_cell.angle_gamma   90.00
#
_symmetry.space_group_name_H-M   'P 1'
#
loop_
_entity.id
_entity.type
_entity.pdbx_description
1 polymer ?
#
loop_
_entity_poly.entity_id
_entity_poly.type
_entity_poly.pdbx_seq_one_letter_code
_entity_poly.pdbx_strand_id
1 'polypeptide(L)'
;MLFVEKYGILIFPLTAGILFLLQNTSHTIVGSQIDWISQHTVLAEYFRQRFYSTHEFFPQFASELGGGQNIYNFAYYGLYSPLVLLSYAFPFLSMEVWFQIMGILTHTADGVLCFFWLNRHLKKPYSICGAMVLMCSSAVVYHTYAQVMFVDYLPFLLLMLIGVDTRRKTKGKVLLIIGAMCTVLTSFYFAPAAFTAVGIYVLCGTKIESTGKGTGRLKSVLLFFKDCLWQLFPVFYGIVLSAFYLCPVLCTLAGGRSGGKDIQATDLFIPDVMVGKYLYNPYGLGMTAIAVMAVCMWIIRGRKIGKERWKLALLLAVIFLLPVFPWLLNGGLYARSKAFLPFLPLVCFLTAAFLETLSDQNQIFSGKQLLTGFAAAGAVLLYGAAGSSREERFLLVLDLVMIGVGLLFTGTGLSSLFVKRGRQVKSKWLDRPDGLTAILTLMMVLAVSIGTAVLSRDTHTERALIQELHDPGVRIAAETIQSEESYAVRMEVRGDREYEKANQNRILTAGQNLTTCCSSVENPWYTRFRQAIGLEKSTRNRLMLDAQRNPLFLRFMGVKYLIGGDCPEGWTEVPLSGDAENQKEKVSAGSQPRVYRQEKA
;
A
#
# COMPACT_ATOMS: atom_id res chain seq x y z
N MET A 1 -19.95 27.56 7.14
CA MET A 1 -19.32 27.80 5.84
C MET A 1 -17.94 28.47 6.00
N LEU A 2 -17.82 29.62 6.67
CA LEU A 2 -16.54 30.31 6.94
C LEU A 2 -15.48 29.43 7.63
N PHE A 3 -15.86 28.54 8.54
CA PHE A 3 -14.95 27.64 9.24
C PHE A 3 -14.35 26.59 8.27
N VAL A 4 -15.15 25.99 7.40
CA VAL A 4 -14.68 25.02 6.37
C VAL A 4 -13.84 25.72 5.30
N GLU A 5 -14.08 26.98 5.01
CA GLU A 5 -13.27 27.76 4.08
C GLU A 5 -11.86 28.03 4.64
N LYS A 6 -11.74 28.31 5.92
CA LYS A 6 -10.47 28.69 6.56
C LYS A 6 -9.69 27.49 7.10
N TYR A 7 -10.38 26.50 7.66
CA TYR A 7 -9.78 25.41 8.42
C TYR A 7 -10.02 24.02 7.82
N GLY A 8 -10.67 23.93 6.65
CA GLY A 8 -11.04 22.64 6.04
C GLY A 8 -9.87 21.69 5.78
N ILE A 9 -8.63 22.21 5.69
CA ILE A 9 -7.42 21.39 5.50
C ILE A 9 -7.04 20.64 6.80
N LEU A 10 -7.40 21.18 7.98
CA LEU A 10 -7.08 20.56 9.26
C LEU A 10 -7.85 19.23 9.50
N ILE A 11 -8.89 18.97 8.70
CA ILE A 11 -9.62 17.70 8.78
C ILE A 11 -8.73 16.50 8.43
N PHE A 12 -7.77 16.66 7.54
CA PHE A 12 -6.92 15.56 7.07
C PHE A 12 -5.95 15.05 8.14
N PRO A 13 -5.12 15.88 8.81
CA PRO A 13 -4.29 15.42 9.90
C PRO A 13 -5.09 14.92 11.09
N LEU A 14 -6.26 15.52 11.38
CA LEU A 14 -7.16 15.04 12.42
C LEU A 14 -7.69 13.63 12.09
N THR A 15 -8.11 13.39 10.85
CA THR A 15 -8.59 12.07 10.40
C THR A 15 -7.48 11.04 10.46
N ALA A 16 -6.26 11.36 9.98
CA ALA A 16 -5.11 10.46 10.05
C ALA A 16 -4.80 10.09 11.51
N GLY A 17 -4.81 11.06 12.43
CA GLY A 17 -4.60 10.83 13.87
C GLY A 17 -5.68 9.94 14.48
N ILE A 18 -6.96 10.20 14.19
CA ILE A 18 -8.07 9.38 14.67
C ILE A 18 -7.96 7.95 14.15
N LEU A 19 -7.72 7.76 12.85
CA LEU A 19 -7.57 6.43 12.26
C LEU A 19 -6.39 5.68 12.86
N PHE A 20 -5.26 6.36 13.09
CA PHE A 20 -4.11 5.79 13.79
C PHE A 20 -4.48 5.30 15.19
N LEU A 21 -5.17 6.13 15.98
CA LEU A 21 -5.60 5.76 17.33
C LEU A 21 -6.58 4.57 17.33
N LEU A 22 -7.46 4.50 16.35
CA LEU A 22 -8.40 3.40 16.19
C LEU A 22 -7.72 2.06 15.82
N GLN A 23 -6.56 2.11 15.18
CA GLN A 23 -5.77 0.92 14.83
C GLN A 23 -4.98 0.36 16.02
N ASN A 24 -4.71 1.16 17.04
CA ASN A 24 -3.99 0.72 18.23
C ASN A 24 -4.97 0.24 19.31
N THR A 25 -4.62 -0.86 19.98
CA THR A 25 -5.36 -1.39 21.12
C THR A 25 -4.46 -1.52 22.33
N SER A 26 -5.01 -1.98 23.47
CA SER A 26 -4.20 -2.35 24.64
C SER A 26 -3.25 -3.52 24.35
N HIS A 27 -3.62 -4.42 23.44
CA HIS A 27 -2.89 -5.65 23.14
C HIS A 27 -2.07 -5.59 21.86
N THR A 28 -2.46 -4.76 20.88
CA THR A 28 -1.80 -4.67 19.57
C THR A 28 -1.25 -3.27 19.32
N ILE A 29 -0.25 -3.20 18.46
CA ILE A 29 0.30 -1.97 17.90
C ILE A 29 0.18 -2.05 16.38
N VAL A 30 0.11 -0.91 15.69
CA VAL A 30 0.12 -0.86 14.22
C VAL A 30 1.31 -1.62 13.64
N GLY A 31 1.11 -2.19 12.47
CA GLY A 31 2.08 -3.04 11.77
C GLY A 31 1.60 -4.48 11.69
N SER A 32 1.76 -5.13 10.52
CA SER A 32 1.40 -6.54 10.34
C SER A 32 2.34 -7.45 11.13
N GLN A 33 1.81 -8.54 11.68
CA GLN A 33 2.54 -9.46 12.54
C GLN A 33 3.83 -10.04 11.94
N ILE A 34 3.89 -10.20 10.62
CA ILE A 34 5.08 -10.75 9.96
C ILE A 34 5.80 -9.69 9.14
N ASP A 35 5.12 -9.12 8.13
CA ASP A 35 5.79 -8.28 7.14
C ASP A 35 6.39 -7.01 7.77
N TRP A 36 5.71 -6.41 8.74
CA TRP A 36 6.15 -5.16 9.34
C TRP A 36 7.38 -5.37 10.23
N ILE A 37 7.31 -6.33 11.18
CA ILE A 37 8.37 -6.55 12.19
C ILE A 37 9.56 -7.37 11.70
N SER A 38 9.40 -8.21 10.65
CA SER A 38 10.49 -9.03 10.11
C SER A 38 11.09 -8.51 8.80
N GLN A 39 10.46 -7.53 8.15
CA GLN A 39 10.89 -7.03 6.86
C GLN A 39 10.97 -5.51 6.82
N HIS A 40 9.84 -4.81 7.02
CA HIS A 40 9.77 -3.37 6.77
C HIS A 40 10.66 -2.59 7.75
N THR A 41 10.48 -2.78 9.05
CA THR A 41 11.23 -2.06 10.06
C THR A 41 12.67 -2.54 10.19
N VAL A 42 12.86 -3.86 10.23
CA VAL A 42 14.19 -4.44 10.46
C VAL A 42 15.15 -4.25 9.30
N LEU A 43 14.68 -4.36 8.06
CA LEU A 43 15.54 -4.13 6.89
C LEU A 43 15.91 -2.64 6.77
N ALA A 44 14.95 -1.73 6.99
CA ALA A 44 15.23 -0.31 7.01
C ALA A 44 16.23 0.07 8.13
N GLU A 45 16.08 -0.52 9.33
CA GLU A 45 17.01 -0.35 10.45
C GLU A 45 18.41 -0.87 10.11
N TYR A 46 18.49 -2.07 9.54
CA TYR A 46 19.76 -2.67 9.11
C TYR A 46 20.51 -1.75 8.13
N PHE A 47 19.84 -1.22 7.10
CA PHE A 47 20.49 -0.36 6.13
C PHE A 47 20.86 1.00 6.69
N ARG A 48 20.07 1.55 7.60
CA ARG A 48 20.39 2.79 8.31
C ARG A 48 21.63 2.61 9.19
N GLN A 49 21.70 1.53 9.97
CA GLN A 49 22.86 1.22 10.82
C GLN A 49 24.12 0.95 9.98
N ARG A 50 23.97 0.23 8.87
CA ARG A 50 25.07 0.00 7.94
C ARG A 50 25.60 1.33 7.37
N PHE A 51 24.71 2.24 6.98
CA PHE A 51 25.11 3.59 6.54
C PHE A 51 25.93 4.31 7.61
N TYR A 52 25.55 4.28 8.87
CA TYR A 52 26.32 4.92 9.92
C TYR A 52 27.68 4.27 10.20
N SER A 53 27.78 2.96 10.05
CA SER A 53 29.01 2.23 10.31
C SER A 53 30.02 2.27 9.16
N THR A 54 29.54 2.25 7.90
CA THR A 54 30.38 2.14 6.70
C THR A 54 30.45 3.41 5.86
N HIS A 55 29.50 4.35 6.07
CA HIS A 55 29.25 5.52 5.23
C HIS A 55 28.89 5.18 3.77
N GLU A 56 28.52 3.92 3.50
CA GLU A 56 28.03 3.47 2.20
C GLU A 56 26.55 3.79 2.05
N PHE A 57 26.22 4.77 1.23
CA PHE A 57 24.82 5.09 0.94
C PHE A 57 24.15 4.08 -0.01
N PHE A 58 24.93 3.47 -0.89
CA PHE A 58 24.50 2.47 -1.87
C PHE A 58 25.28 1.17 -1.75
N PRO A 59 25.15 0.42 -0.64
CA PRO A 59 25.80 -0.86 -0.51
C PRO A 59 25.30 -1.83 -1.60
N GLN A 60 26.18 -2.73 -2.05
CA GLN A 60 25.84 -3.70 -3.11
C GLN A 60 25.47 -5.07 -2.53
N PHE A 61 25.96 -5.39 -1.35
CA PHE A 61 25.85 -6.71 -0.75
C PHE A 61 25.59 -6.63 0.75
N ALA A 62 24.66 -7.45 1.22
CA ALA A 62 24.34 -7.63 2.64
C ALA A 62 24.93 -8.96 3.10
N SER A 63 26.12 -8.92 3.66
CA SER A 63 26.85 -10.12 4.14
C SER A 63 26.15 -10.79 5.32
N GLU A 64 25.52 -10.00 6.15
CA GLU A 64 24.91 -10.38 7.42
C GLU A 64 23.56 -11.08 7.27
N LEU A 65 22.93 -10.99 6.12
CA LEU A 65 21.57 -11.50 5.87
C LEU A 65 21.57 -12.72 4.93
N GLY A 66 20.87 -13.78 5.32
CA GLY A 66 20.58 -14.95 4.48
C GLY A 66 21.80 -15.62 3.86
N GLY A 67 22.89 -15.74 4.61
CA GLY A 67 24.15 -16.27 4.11
C GLY A 67 24.88 -15.37 3.11
N GLY A 68 24.48 -14.13 3.00
CA GLY A 68 24.97 -13.13 2.06
C GLY A 68 24.02 -12.95 0.87
N GLN A 69 23.46 -11.77 0.73
CA GLN A 69 22.46 -11.44 -0.28
C GLN A 69 22.85 -10.18 -1.07
N ASN A 70 22.48 -10.15 -2.35
CA ASN A 70 22.46 -8.91 -3.10
C ASN A 70 21.43 -7.96 -2.46
N ILE A 71 21.80 -6.71 -2.22
CA ILE A 71 20.94 -5.74 -1.54
C ILE A 71 19.63 -5.48 -2.30
N TYR A 72 19.63 -5.59 -3.61
CA TYR A 72 18.44 -5.39 -4.44
C TYR A 72 17.40 -6.51 -4.29
N ASN A 73 17.73 -7.63 -3.63
CA ASN A 73 16.75 -8.60 -3.17
C ASN A 73 15.76 -7.99 -2.18
N PHE A 74 16.17 -6.93 -1.47
CA PHE A 74 15.39 -6.21 -0.48
C PHE A 74 14.72 -4.93 -1.03
N ALA A 75 14.86 -4.66 -2.32
CA ALA A 75 14.31 -3.47 -2.97
C ALA A 75 12.78 -3.32 -2.81
N TYR A 76 12.06 -4.44 -2.69
CA TYR A 76 10.61 -4.45 -2.49
C TYR A 76 10.17 -3.74 -1.21
N TYR A 77 11.05 -3.57 -0.24
CA TYR A 77 10.78 -3.03 1.08
C TYR A 77 11.11 -1.53 1.21
N GLY A 78 11.09 -0.79 0.10
CA GLY A 78 11.27 0.66 0.10
C GLY A 78 12.66 1.14 0.49
N LEU A 79 13.70 0.34 0.24
CA LEU A 79 15.09 0.60 0.60
C LEU A 79 15.58 2.03 0.31
N TYR A 80 15.21 2.59 -0.84
CA TYR A 80 15.57 3.95 -1.25
C TYR A 80 14.37 4.91 -1.29
N SER A 81 13.27 4.56 -0.59
CA SER A 81 12.16 5.49 -0.43
C SER A 81 12.66 6.79 0.21
N PRO A 82 12.37 7.96 -0.38
CA PRO A 82 12.75 9.24 0.22
C PRO A 82 12.27 9.41 1.65
N LEU A 83 11.13 8.80 1.99
CA LEU A 83 10.54 8.85 3.33
C LEU A 83 11.31 7.98 4.33
N VAL A 84 11.84 6.83 3.88
CA VAL A 84 12.72 5.98 4.71
C VAL A 84 14.08 6.64 4.87
N LEU A 85 14.66 7.19 3.80
CA LEU A 85 15.94 7.90 3.85
C LEU A 85 15.91 9.13 4.76
N LEU A 86 14.76 9.78 4.88
CA LEU A 86 14.60 10.90 5.82
C LEU A 86 14.83 10.46 7.27
N SER A 87 14.58 9.20 7.63
CA SER A 87 14.86 8.66 8.98
C SER A 87 16.34 8.70 9.35
N TYR A 88 17.24 8.77 8.37
CA TYR A 88 18.68 8.84 8.62
C TYR A 88 19.11 10.13 9.32
N ALA A 89 18.27 11.17 9.26
CA ALA A 89 18.46 12.40 10.04
C ALA A 89 18.02 12.27 11.51
N PHE A 90 17.34 11.16 11.89
CA PHE A 90 16.76 10.95 13.22
C PHE A 90 17.22 9.62 13.84
N PRO A 91 18.54 9.43 14.10
CA PRO A 91 19.09 8.15 14.57
C PRO A 91 18.54 7.69 15.92
N PHE A 92 18.02 8.63 16.74
CA PHE A 92 17.45 8.37 18.06
C PHE A 92 16.04 7.76 18.02
N LEU A 93 15.37 7.73 16.86
CA LEU A 93 14.07 7.08 16.68
C LEU A 93 14.28 5.67 16.15
N SER A 94 13.67 4.66 16.80
CA SER A 94 13.62 3.31 16.23
C SER A 94 12.82 3.29 14.94
N MET A 95 13.09 2.33 14.06
CA MET A 95 12.34 2.24 12.80
C MET A 95 10.86 1.89 13.03
N GLU A 96 10.52 1.18 14.08
CA GLU A 96 9.13 0.92 14.45
C GLU A 96 8.38 2.25 14.73
N VAL A 97 9.01 3.18 15.45
CA VAL A 97 8.44 4.50 15.73
C VAL A 97 8.43 5.35 14.45
N TRP A 98 9.51 5.32 13.68
CA TRP A 98 9.58 6.08 12.42
C TRP A 98 8.48 5.69 11.44
N PHE A 99 8.23 4.39 11.24
CA PHE A 99 7.18 3.93 10.33
C PHE A 99 5.77 4.32 10.78
N GLN A 100 5.52 4.43 12.08
CA GLN A 100 4.27 4.96 12.61
C GLN A 100 4.12 6.46 12.27
N ILE A 101 5.16 7.25 12.50
CA ILE A 101 5.20 8.68 12.14
C ILE A 101 5.03 8.84 10.62
N MET A 102 5.78 8.07 9.84
CA MET A 102 5.71 8.06 8.38
C MET A 102 4.29 7.73 7.90
N GLY A 103 3.62 6.74 8.48
CA GLY A 103 2.25 6.39 8.18
C GLY A 103 1.28 7.56 8.39
N ILE A 104 1.35 8.25 9.52
CA ILE A 104 0.50 9.43 9.80
C ILE A 104 0.79 10.57 8.81
N LEU A 105 2.07 10.84 8.54
CA LEU A 105 2.49 11.92 7.65
C LEU A 105 2.06 11.66 6.20
N THR A 106 2.29 10.45 5.69
CA THR A 106 1.89 10.07 4.32
C THR A 106 0.38 10.07 4.17
N HIS A 107 -0.36 9.53 5.14
CA HIS A 107 -1.82 9.54 5.12
C HIS A 107 -2.39 10.96 5.14
N THR A 108 -1.79 11.86 5.93
CA THR A 108 -2.12 13.29 5.91
C THR A 108 -1.82 13.92 4.56
N ALA A 109 -0.65 13.62 3.98
CA ALA A 109 -0.25 14.14 2.67
C ALA A 109 -1.19 13.66 1.56
N ASP A 110 -1.66 12.41 1.62
CA ASP A 110 -2.64 11.87 0.68
C ASP A 110 -3.94 12.69 0.67
N GLY A 111 -4.48 12.98 1.85
CA GLY A 111 -5.67 13.82 1.98
C GLY A 111 -5.46 15.24 1.44
N VAL A 112 -4.38 15.89 1.86
CA VAL A 112 -4.04 17.26 1.47
C VAL A 112 -3.78 17.38 -0.03
N LEU A 113 -2.95 16.49 -0.60
CA LEU A 113 -2.60 16.54 -2.03
C LEU A 113 -3.81 16.15 -2.91
N CYS A 114 -4.59 15.16 -2.50
CA CYS A 114 -5.83 14.79 -3.17
C CYS A 114 -6.82 15.96 -3.18
N PHE A 115 -7.00 16.63 -2.05
CA PHE A 115 -7.82 17.83 -1.98
C PHE A 115 -7.32 18.93 -2.93
N PHE A 116 -6.03 19.26 -2.93
CA PHE A 116 -5.48 20.27 -3.83
C PHE A 116 -5.61 19.91 -5.30
N TRP A 117 -5.50 18.63 -5.64
CA TRP A 117 -5.73 18.15 -6.99
C TRP A 117 -7.21 18.27 -7.38
N LEU A 118 -8.14 17.76 -6.57
CA LEU A 118 -9.57 17.77 -6.83
C LEU A 118 -10.14 19.19 -6.88
N ASN A 119 -9.67 20.11 -6.03
CA ASN A 119 -10.12 21.49 -5.96
C ASN A 119 -9.79 22.33 -7.21
N ARG A 120 -9.03 21.78 -8.15
CA ARG A 120 -8.83 22.36 -9.48
C ARG A 120 -9.98 22.08 -10.44
N HIS A 121 -10.79 21.08 -10.15
CA HIS A 121 -11.83 20.55 -11.03
C HIS A 121 -13.23 20.60 -10.43
N LEU A 122 -13.33 20.68 -9.11
CA LEU A 122 -14.56 20.57 -8.35
C LEU A 122 -14.66 21.67 -7.30
N LYS A 123 -15.89 21.98 -6.87
CA LYS A 123 -16.10 22.87 -5.74
C LYS A 123 -15.51 22.30 -4.46
N LYS A 124 -15.04 23.18 -3.58
CA LYS A 124 -14.30 22.85 -2.36
C LYS A 124 -14.96 21.77 -1.48
N PRO A 125 -16.27 21.77 -1.18
CA PRO A 125 -16.89 20.73 -0.36
C PRO A 125 -16.74 19.33 -0.97
N TYR A 126 -16.93 19.19 -2.28
CA TYR A 126 -16.81 17.89 -2.98
C TYR A 126 -15.36 17.44 -3.12
N SER A 127 -14.44 18.40 -3.20
CA SER A 127 -13.00 18.11 -3.16
C SER A 127 -12.58 17.55 -1.81
N ILE A 128 -13.12 18.08 -0.70
CA ILE A 128 -12.91 17.54 0.64
C ILE A 128 -13.51 16.13 0.72
N CYS A 129 -14.76 15.93 0.25
CA CYS A 129 -15.37 14.59 0.24
C CYS A 129 -14.55 13.58 -0.53
N GLY A 130 -14.06 13.92 -1.73
CA GLY A 130 -13.22 13.03 -2.53
C GLY A 130 -11.90 12.67 -1.86
N ALA A 131 -11.25 13.63 -1.21
CA ALA A 131 -10.03 13.39 -0.44
C ALA A 131 -10.30 12.50 0.80
N MET A 132 -11.43 12.69 1.47
CA MET A 132 -11.84 11.83 2.58
C MET A 132 -12.19 10.41 2.11
N VAL A 133 -12.82 10.25 0.94
CA VAL A 133 -13.05 8.94 0.33
C VAL A 133 -11.73 8.21 0.08
N LEU A 134 -10.68 8.90 -0.37
CA LEU A 134 -9.35 8.32 -0.53
C LEU A 134 -8.77 7.89 0.82
N MET A 135 -8.66 8.82 1.76
CA MET A 135 -8.05 8.57 3.07
C MET A 135 -8.76 7.44 3.83
N CYS A 136 -10.08 7.40 3.74
CA CYS A 136 -10.88 6.43 4.47
C CYS A 136 -11.16 5.15 3.68
N SER A 137 -10.61 4.96 2.48
CA SER A 137 -10.73 3.67 1.82
C SER A 137 -10.06 2.56 2.66
N SER A 138 -10.69 1.40 2.77
CA SER A 138 -10.14 0.31 3.60
C SER A 138 -8.74 -0.11 3.16
N ALA A 139 -8.45 -0.01 1.88
CA ALA A 139 -7.13 -0.31 1.33
C ALA A 139 -6.07 0.69 1.81
N VAL A 140 -6.36 2.00 1.79
CA VAL A 140 -5.41 3.01 2.27
C VAL A 140 -5.23 2.91 3.78
N VAL A 141 -6.32 2.79 4.56
CA VAL A 141 -6.26 2.68 6.03
C VAL A 141 -5.45 1.46 6.44
N TYR A 142 -5.80 0.28 5.91
CA TYR A 142 -5.13 -0.97 6.25
C TYR A 142 -3.63 -0.91 5.93
N HIS A 143 -3.29 -0.55 4.68
CA HIS A 143 -1.89 -0.57 4.28
C HIS A 143 -1.07 0.52 4.95
N THR A 144 -1.61 1.70 5.20
CA THR A 144 -0.89 2.75 5.94
C THR A 144 -0.42 2.26 7.31
N TYR A 145 -1.23 1.46 8.00
CA TYR A 145 -0.95 1.04 9.38
C TYR A 145 -0.51 -0.42 9.52
N ALA A 146 -0.60 -1.24 8.47
CA ALA A 146 -0.14 -2.62 8.48
C ALA A 146 1.03 -2.88 7.53
N GLN A 147 1.03 -2.26 6.36
CA GLN A 147 2.00 -2.53 5.29
C GLN A 147 2.25 -1.25 4.47
N VAL A 148 2.80 -0.24 5.11
CA VAL A 148 2.92 1.13 4.57
C VAL A 148 3.52 1.20 3.15
N MET A 149 4.40 0.29 2.78
CA MET A 149 5.01 0.23 1.44
C MET A 149 4.02 0.02 0.29
N PHE A 150 2.78 -0.35 0.59
CA PHE A 150 1.74 -0.52 -0.42
C PHE A 150 1.05 0.80 -0.79
N VAL A 151 1.24 1.86 0.01
CA VAL A 151 0.54 3.13 -0.16
C VAL A 151 1.44 4.36 -0.04
N ASP A 152 2.65 4.26 0.48
CA ASP A 152 3.57 5.38 0.70
C ASP A 152 4.05 6.08 -0.60
N TYR A 153 3.79 5.50 -1.78
CA TYR A 153 3.98 6.13 -3.08
C TYR A 153 2.80 7.06 -3.48
N LEU A 154 1.63 6.97 -2.82
CA LEU A 154 0.43 7.74 -3.19
C LEU A 154 0.65 9.25 -3.17
N PRO A 155 1.35 9.86 -2.20
CA PRO A 155 1.67 11.28 -2.25
C PRO A 155 2.40 11.68 -3.54
N PHE A 156 3.32 10.84 -4.02
CA PHE A 156 4.08 11.10 -5.25
C PHE A 156 3.22 10.92 -6.52
N LEU A 157 2.29 9.96 -6.50
CA LEU A 157 1.28 9.82 -7.56
C LEU A 157 0.38 11.05 -7.62
N LEU A 158 -0.09 11.55 -6.48
CA LEU A 158 -0.92 12.76 -6.40
C LEU A 158 -0.16 14.01 -6.89
N LEU A 159 1.14 14.11 -6.58
CA LEU A 159 2.01 15.15 -7.14
C LEU A 159 2.08 15.05 -8.68
N MET A 160 2.15 13.85 -9.24
CA MET A 160 2.12 13.67 -10.70
C MET A 160 0.77 14.11 -11.29
N LEU A 161 -0.37 13.79 -10.67
CA LEU A 161 -1.68 14.24 -11.13
C LEU A 161 -1.80 15.78 -11.11
N ILE A 162 -1.31 16.44 -10.06
CA ILE A 162 -1.19 17.90 -9.99
C ILE A 162 -0.24 18.41 -11.08
N GLY A 163 0.86 17.70 -11.31
CA GLY A 163 1.83 17.99 -12.37
C GLY A 163 1.20 17.97 -13.76
N VAL A 164 0.35 16.99 -14.07
CA VAL A 164 -0.41 16.91 -15.33
C VAL A 164 -1.27 18.15 -15.54
N ASP A 165 -1.98 18.61 -14.52
CA ASP A 165 -2.85 19.78 -14.61
C ASP A 165 -2.06 21.09 -14.81
N THR A 166 -0.83 21.12 -14.30
CA THR A 166 0.04 22.31 -14.36
C THR A 166 1.18 22.20 -15.36
N ARG A 167 1.19 21.17 -16.19
CA ARG A 167 2.29 20.80 -17.12
C ARG A 167 2.73 21.88 -18.12
N ARG A 168 1.88 22.87 -18.41
CA ARG A 168 2.25 24.02 -19.24
C ARG A 168 3.28 24.93 -18.57
N LYS A 169 3.41 24.86 -17.24
CA LYS A 169 4.40 25.59 -16.44
C LYS A 169 5.57 24.67 -16.11
N THR A 170 6.76 25.23 -15.98
CA THR A 170 7.97 24.49 -15.54
C THR A 170 7.73 23.73 -14.23
N LYS A 171 7.05 24.35 -13.26
CA LYS A 171 6.68 23.73 -11.98
C LYS A 171 5.92 22.40 -12.18
N GLY A 172 5.00 22.33 -13.12
CA GLY A 172 4.25 21.09 -13.38
C GLY A 172 5.12 19.97 -13.95
N LYS A 173 6.07 20.32 -14.84
CA LYS A 173 7.03 19.32 -15.36
C LYS A 173 7.95 18.80 -14.26
N VAL A 174 8.41 19.67 -13.36
CA VAL A 174 9.24 19.28 -12.20
C VAL A 174 8.45 18.36 -11.28
N LEU A 175 7.17 18.64 -11.00
CA LEU A 175 6.32 17.75 -10.19
C LEU A 175 6.16 16.36 -10.84
N LEU A 176 6.05 16.28 -12.16
CA LEU A 176 5.98 15.00 -12.88
C LEU A 176 7.30 14.23 -12.78
N ILE A 177 8.44 14.89 -12.95
CA ILE A 177 9.78 14.27 -12.85
C ILE A 177 10.02 13.75 -11.44
N ILE A 178 9.86 14.60 -10.43
CA ILE A 178 10.10 14.24 -9.03
C ILE A 178 9.10 13.17 -8.57
N GLY A 179 7.82 13.35 -8.90
CA GLY A 179 6.78 12.37 -8.58
C GLY A 179 7.08 10.99 -9.17
N ALA A 180 7.50 10.92 -10.44
CA ALA A 180 7.85 9.66 -11.09
C ALA A 180 9.10 9.01 -10.47
N MET A 181 10.16 9.78 -10.26
CA MET A 181 11.38 9.29 -9.62
C MET A 181 11.09 8.76 -8.21
N CYS A 182 10.42 9.55 -7.37
CA CYS A 182 10.09 9.14 -6.01
C CYS A 182 9.13 7.94 -5.96
N THR A 183 8.19 7.82 -6.92
CA THR A 183 7.32 6.64 -7.03
C THR A 183 8.14 5.38 -7.30
N VAL A 184 9.13 5.42 -8.19
CA VAL A 184 10.01 4.26 -8.47
C VAL A 184 10.86 3.92 -7.25
N LEU A 185 11.49 4.92 -6.61
CA LEU A 185 12.37 4.72 -5.45
C LEU A 185 11.60 4.19 -4.24
N THR A 186 10.34 4.60 -4.07
CA THR A 186 9.48 4.16 -2.98
C THR A 186 8.93 2.77 -3.24
N SER A 187 8.37 2.54 -4.44
CA SER A 187 7.76 1.25 -4.79
C SER A 187 7.83 0.97 -6.29
N PHE A 188 8.91 0.34 -6.72
CA PHE A 188 9.04 -0.12 -8.11
C PHE A 188 7.88 -1.07 -8.51
N TYR A 189 7.29 -1.77 -7.54
CA TYR A 189 6.19 -2.71 -7.75
C TYR A 189 4.89 -2.01 -8.17
N PHE A 190 4.53 -0.90 -7.53
CA PHE A 190 3.32 -0.13 -7.85
C PHE A 190 3.56 0.94 -8.93
N ALA A 191 4.83 1.24 -9.27
CA ALA A 191 5.17 2.25 -10.27
C ALA A 191 4.51 2.02 -11.65
N PRO A 192 4.46 0.79 -12.24
CA PRO A 192 3.77 0.56 -13.50
C PRO A 192 2.29 0.93 -13.46
N ALA A 193 1.59 0.57 -12.39
CA ALA A 193 0.17 0.89 -12.22
C ALA A 193 -0.04 2.39 -11.97
N ALA A 194 0.84 3.05 -11.21
CA ALA A 194 0.80 4.49 -10.98
C ALA A 194 1.01 5.27 -12.29
N PHE A 195 1.98 4.88 -13.11
CA PHE A 195 2.21 5.50 -14.42
C PHE A 195 1.07 5.25 -15.40
N THR A 196 0.45 4.06 -15.33
CA THR A 196 -0.76 3.75 -16.10
C THR A 196 -1.92 4.65 -15.68
N ALA A 197 -2.12 4.89 -14.38
CA ALA A 197 -3.14 5.81 -13.88
C ALA A 197 -2.92 7.24 -14.38
N VAL A 198 -1.68 7.74 -14.32
CA VAL A 198 -1.30 9.06 -14.89
C VAL A 198 -1.52 9.10 -16.40
N GLY A 199 -1.14 8.05 -17.12
CA GLY A 199 -1.35 7.92 -18.57
C GLY A 199 -2.83 7.98 -18.96
N ILE A 200 -3.69 7.26 -18.24
CA ILE A 200 -5.14 7.30 -18.45
C ILE A 200 -5.70 8.70 -18.18
N TYR A 201 -5.23 9.35 -17.12
CA TYR A 201 -5.65 10.72 -16.82
C TYR A 201 -5.26 11.70 -17.94
N VAL A 202 -4.04 11.60 -18.50
CA VAL A 202 -3.60 12.37 -19.67
C VAL A 202 -4.45 12.05 -20.90
N LEU A 203 -4.70 10.77 -21.20
CA LEU A 203 -5.53 10.34 -22.35
C LEU A 203 -6.95 10.89 -22.27
N CYS A 204 -7.55 10.94 -21.09
CA CYS A 204 -8.90 11.46 -20.89
C CYS A 204 -8.96 12.98 -21.05
N GLY A 205 -7.96 13.70 -20.52
CA GLY A 205 -7.91 15.16 -20.52
C GLY A 205 -7.39 15.78 -21.83
N THR A 206 -6.73 15.00 -22.70
CA THR A 206 -6.21 15.50 -23.97
C THR A 206 -7.34 15.60 -25.01
N LYS A 207 -7.47 16.77 -25.63
CA LYS A 207 -8.46 17.03 -26.69
C LYS A 207 -7.89 16.55 -28.03
N ILE A 208 -8.71 15.87 -28.82
CA ILE A 208 -8.39 15.60 -30.21
C ILE A 208 -8.63 16.92 -30.96
N GLU A 209 -7.57 17.60 -31.37
CA GLU A 209 -7.72 18.76 -32.23
C GLU A 209 -8.26 18.29 -33.58
N SER A 210 -9.43 18.77 -33.95
CA SER A 210 -9.92 18.64 -35.32
C SER A 210 -9.10 19.60 -36.21
N THR A 211 -7.96 19.11 -36.65
CA THR A 211 -7.21 19.76 -37.72
C THR A 211 -8.15 19.88 -38.93
N GLY A 212 -8.33 21.10 -39.45
CA GLY A 212 -9.34 21.54 -40.39
C GLY A 212 -9.74 20.59 -41.53
N LYS A 213 -10.80 20.92 -42.24
CA LYS A 213 -11.36 20.14 -43.37
C LYS A 213 -10.24 19.66 -44.31
N GLY A 214 -9.85 18.38 -44.22
CA GLY A 214 -8.80 17.78 -45.08
C GLY A 214 -7.79 16.87 -44.41
N THR A 215 -7.64 16.88 -43.07
CA THR A 215 -6.75 15.94 -42.39
C THR A 215 -7.43 14.60 -42.17
N GLY A 216 -6.88 13.53 -42.74
CA GLY A 216 -7.39 12.18 -42.60
C GLY A 216 -7.48 11.76 -41.09
N ARG A 217 -8.51 10.97 -40.76
CA ARG A 217 -8.80 10.47 -39.39
C ARG A 217 -7.56 9.86 -38.73
N LEU A 218 -6.74 9.14 -39.49
CA LEU A 218 -5.51 8.50 -39.02
C LEU A 218 -4.48 9.54 -38.51
N LYS A 219 -4.30 10.64 -39.25
CA LYS A 219 -3.37 11.71 -38.86
C LYS A 219 -3.80 12.40 -37.57
N SER A 220 -5.10 12.62 -37.36
CA SER A 220 -5.62 13.18 -36.12
C SER A 220 -5.40 12.26 -34.92
N VAL A 221 -5.53 10.94 -35.12
CA VAL A 221 -5.24 9.94 -34.10
C VAL A 221 -3.74 9.91 -33.76
N LEU A 222 -2.86 9.92 -34.75
CA LEU A 222 -1.41 9.95 -34.54
C LEU A 222 -0.96 11.23 -33.80
N LEU A 223 -1.50 12.37 -34.15
CA LEU A 223 -1.22 13.65 -33.46
C LEU A 223 -1.69 13.57 -31.99
N PHE A 224 -2.87 13.05 -31.75
CA PHE A 224 -3.38 12.84 -30.37
C PHE A 224 -2.43 11.98 -29.53
N PHE A 225 -1.97 10.83 -30.05
CA PHE A 225 -1.03 9.98 -29.32
C PHE A 225 0.34 10.67 -29.14
N LYS A 226 0.82 11.39 -30.15
CA LYS A 226 2.04 12.19 -30.03
C LYS A 226 1.93 13.23 -28.91
N ASP A 227 0.79 13.93 -28.81
CA ASP A 227 0.55 14.91 -27.75
C ASP A 227 0.50 14.26 -26.37
N CYS A 228 -0.14 13.08 -26.25
CA CYS A 228 -0.14 12.31 -24.99
C CYS A 228 1.28 11.89 -24.59
N LEU A 229 2.07 11.34 -25.51
CA LEU A 229 3.47 10.95 -25.26
C LEU A 229 4.33 12.14 -24.86
N TRP A 230 4.17 13.29 -25.53
CA TRP A 230 4.89 14.51 -25.18
C TRP A 230 4.55 15.01 -23.77
N GLN A 231 3.29 14.89 -23.36
CA GLN A 231 2.86 15.24 -22.00
C GLN A 231 3.42 14.29 -20.94
N LEU A 232 3.66 13.02 -21.28
CA LEU A 232 4.23 12.00 -20.40
C LEU A 232 5.77 11.98 -20.42
N PHE A 233 6.42 12.73 -21.30
CA PHE A 233 7.88 12.76 -21.39
C PHE A 233 8.58 13.10 -20.07
N PRO A 234 8.08 14.06 -19.24
CA PRO A 234 8.67 14.31 -17.92
C PRO A 234 8.60 13.08 -16.97
N VAL A 235 7.54 12.27 -17.07
CA VAL A 235 7.43 11.01 -16.29
C VAL A 235 8.53 10.04 -16.72
N PHE A 236 8.72 9.86 -18.03
CA PHE A 236 9.80 9.04 -18.57
C PHE A 236 11.17 9.53 -18.09
N TYR A 237 11.40 10.83 -18.07
CA TYR A 237 12.64 11.41 -17.56
C TYR A 237 12.86 11.09 -16.06
N GLY A 238 11.81 11.16 -15.24
CA GLY A 238 11.87 10.74 -13.83
C GLY A 238 12.20 9.25 -13.65
N ILE A 239 11.68 8.38 -14.54
CA ILE A 239 12.05 6.94 -14.54
C ILE A 239 13.52 6.76 -14.89
N VAL A 240 14.03 7.49 -15.90
CA VAL A 240 15.45 7.43 -16.29
C VAL A 240 16.36 7.90 -15.15
N LEU A 241 15.98 8.94 -14.42
CA LEU A 241 16.74 9.40 -13.25
C LEU A 241 16.81 8.34 -12.13
N SER A 242 15.85 7.43 -12.05
CA SER A 242 15.87 6.31 -11.10
C SER A 242 16.50 5.02 -11.64
N ALA A 243 17.10 5.05 -12.85
CA ALA A 243 17.65 3.86 -13.48
C ALA A 243 18.79 3.21 -12.68
N PHE A 244 19.56 4.00 -11.92
CA PHE A 244 20.62 3.49 -11.03
C PHE A 244 20.11 2.48 -10.00
N TYR A 245 18.84 2.60 -9.59
CA TYR A 245 18.14 1.68 -8.70
C TYR A 245 17.31 0.67 -9.48
N LEU A 246 16.54 1.14 -10.47
CA LEU A 246 15.57 0.31 -11.19
C LEU A 246 16.22 -0.81 -12.00
N CYS A 247 17.34 -0.53 -12.69
CA CYS A 247 18.02 -1.55 -13.51
C CYS A 247 18.54 -2.74 -12.69
N PRO A 248 19.30 -2.55 -11.59
CA PRO A 248 19.70 -3.67 -10.73
C PRO A 248 18.51 -4.44 -10.16
N VAL A 249 17.42 -3.75 -9.77
CA VAL A 249 16.19 -4.40 -9.28
C VAL A 249 15.58 -5.30 -10.35
N LEU A 250 15.46 -4.83 -11.59
CA LEU A 250 14.92 -5.64 -12.69
C LEU A 250 15.79 -6.86 -13.00
N CYS A 251 17.12 -6.72 -12.97
CA CYS A 251 18.05 -7.84 -13.13
C CYS A 251 17.86 -8.89 -12.02
N THR A 252 17.71 -8.43 -10.78
CA THR A 252 17.49 -9.30 -9.62
C THR A 252 16.15 -10.04 -9.71
N LEU A 253 15.08 -9.35 -10.12
CA LEU A 253 13.77 -9.97 -10.31
C LEU A 253 13.77 -11.04 -11.40
N ALA A 254 14.48 -10.81 -12.50
CA ALA A 254 14.58 -11.76 -13.60
C ALA A 254 15.25 -13.07 -13.17
N GLY A 255 16.18 -13.03 -12.22
CA GLY A 255 16.90 -14.20 -11.71
C GLY A 255 16.27 -14.90 -10.51
N GLY A 256 15.57 -14.16 -9.65
CA GLY A 256 15.25 -14.63 -8.29
C GLY A 256 13.77 -14.71 -7.92
N ARG A 257 12.83 -14.37 -8.82
CA ARG A 257 11.41 -14.43 -8.50
C ARG A 257 10.68 -15.47 -9.36
N SER A 258 10.09 -16.46 -8.70
CA SER A 258 9.20 -17.42 -9.37
C SER A 258 7.80 -16.85 -9.55
N GLY A 259 7.15 -17.19 -10.66
CA GLY A 259 5.75 -16.87 -10.93
C GLY A 259 4.79 -17.52 -9.92
N GLY A 260 3.56 -17.04 -9.92
CA GLY A 260 2.44 -17.68 -9.21
C GLY A 260 1.96 -18.95 -9.94
N LYS A 261 0.74 -19.39 -9.61
CA LYS A 261 0.08 -20.48 -10.35
C LYS A 261 -0.02 -20.11 -11.83
N ASP A 262 0.20 -21.08 -12.69
CA ASP A 262 -0.01 -20.92 -14.13
C ASP A 262 -1.44 -20.47 -14.40
N ILE A 263 -1.57 -19.32 -15.05
CA ILE A 263 -2.86 -18.77 -15.49
C ILE A 263 -3.01 -19.12 -16.96
N GLN A 264 -4.10 -19.73 -17.33
CA GLN A 264 -4.38 -19.98 -18.74
C GLN A 264 -4.61 -18.63 -19.45
N ALA A 265 -4.03 -18.46 -20.63
CA ALA A 265 -4.11 -17.21 -21.38
C ALA A 265 -5.57 -16.79 -21.67
N THR A 266 -6.46 -17.76 -21.86
CA THR A 266 -7.91 -17.54 -22.04
C THR A 266 -8.56 -16.85 -20.84
N ASP A 267 -8.17 -17.22 -19.61
CA ASP A 267 -8.77 -16.69 -18.37
C ASP A 267 -8.45 -15.21 -18.16
N LEU A 268 -7.36 -14.72 -18.76
CA LEU A 268 -6.96 -13.32 -18.70
C LEU A 268 -7.94 -12.39 -19.43
N PHE A 269 -8.68 -12.90 -20.40
CA PHE A 269 -9.61 -12.11 -21.22
C PHE A 269 -11.08 -12.37 -20.87
N ILE A 270 -11.38 -13.29 -19.96
CA ILE A 270 -12.73 -13.50 -19.46
C ILE A 270 -13.04 -12.41 -18.43
N PRO A 271 -14.07 -11.57 -18.65
CA PRO A 271 -14.43 -10.54 -17.69
C PRO A 271 -14.72 -11.11 -16.30
N ASP A 272 -14.05 -10.54 -15.28
CA ASP A 272 -14.28 -10.86 -13.88
C ASP A 272 -14.55 -9.58 -13.09
N VAL A 273 -15.64 -9.54 -12.33
CA VAL A 273 -16.02 -8.36 -11.54
C VAL A 273 -15.20 -8.31 -10.25
N MET A 274 -13.86 -8.18 -10.39
CA MET A 274 -12.93 -8.21 -9.26
C MET A 274 -13.22 -7.12 -8.24
N VAL A 275 -13.65 -5.93 -8.67
CA VAL A 275 -13.99 -4.82 -7.77
C VAL A 275 -15.14 -5.17 -6.84
N GLY A 276 -16.12 -5.93 -7.32
CA GLY A 276 -17.23 -6.39 -6.51
C GLY A 276 -16.78 -7.36 -5.40
N LYS A 277 -15.79 -8.23 -5.71
CA LYS A 277 -15.23 -9.19 -4.75
C LYS A 277 -14.36 -8.51 -3.68
N TYR A 278 -13.71 -7.40 -4.02
CA TYR A 278 -12.70 -6.74 -3.17
C TYR A 278 -13.11 -5.35 -2.73
N LEU A 279 -14.41 -5.01 -2.76
CA LEU A 279 -14.89 -3.66 -2.44
C LEU A 279 -14.47 -3.21 -1.04
N TYR A 280 -14.61 -4.09 -0.04
CA TYR A 280 -14.22 -3.82 1.34
C TYR A 280 -12.88 -4.47 1.72
N ASN A 281 -12.29 -5.23 0.83
CA ASN A 281 -11.04 -5.93 1.08
C ASN A 281 -9.85 -4.95 0.92
N PRO A 282 -8.92 -4.92 1.87
CA PRO A 282 -7.74 -4.05 1.79
C PRO A 282 -6.82 -4.36 0.59
N TYR A 283 -6.87 -5.55 0.04
CA TYR A 283 -6.12 -5.92 -1.17
C TYR A 283 -6.87 -5.64 -2.48
N GLY A 284 -7.95 -4.87 -2.42
CA GLY A 284 -8.71 -4.38 -3.57
C GLY A 284 -8.71 -2.86 -3.64
N LEU A 285 -9.83 -2.28 -4.07
CA LEU A 285 -10.03 -0.82 -4.05
C LEU A 285 -10.39 -0.31 -2.66
N GLY A 286 -11.01 -1.15 -1.85
CA GLY A 286 -11.36 -0.82 -0.46
C GLY A 286 -12.29 0.38 -0.31
N MET A 287 -13.14 0.63 -1.31
CA MET A 287 -14.02 1.78 -1.37
C MET A 287 -15.47 1.42 -1.02
N THR A 288 -16.28 2.45 -0.79
CA THR A 288 -17.72 2.29 -0.55
C THR A 288 -18.50 2.04 -1.84
N ALA A 289 -19.71 1.50 -1.72
CA ALA A 289 -20.60 1.24 -2.85
C ALA A 289 -20.90 2.48 -3.71
N ILE A 290 -20.82 3.68 -3.11
CA ILE A 290 -21.00 4.95 -3.83
C ILE A 290 -19.96 5.16 -4.94
N ALA A 291 -18.75 4.62 -4.76
CA ALA A 291 -17.71 4.69 -5.80
C ALA A 291 -18.08 3.83 -7.02
N VAL A 292 -18.58 2.60 -6.78
CA VAL A 292 -19.07 1.73 -7.86
C VAL A 292 -20.24 2.39 -8.57
N MET A 293 -21.17 2.97 -7.82
CA MET A 293 -22.31 3.69 -8.36
C MET A 293 -21.88 4.88 -9.21
N ALA A 294 -20.91 5.67 -8.75
CA ALA A 294 -20.39 6.81 -9.49
C ALA A 294 -19.80 6.39 -10.86
N VAL A 295 -19.01 5.32 -10.91
CA VAL A 295 -18.45 4.80 -12.16
C VAL A 295 -19.58 4.35 -13.11
N CYS A 296 -20.54 3.58 -12.63
CA CYS A 296 -21.70 3.14 -13.43
C CYS A 296 -22.50 4.34 -13.96
N MET A 297 -22.75 5.35 -13.11
CA MET A 297 -23.50 6.54 -13.49
C MET A 297 -22.80 7.38 -14.58
N TRP A 298 -21.47 7.54 -14.51
CA TRP A 298 -20.73 8.25 -15.55
C TRP A 298 -20.76 7.48 -16.89
N ILE A 299 -20.73 6.14 -16.89
CA ILE A 299 -20.85 5.33 -18.10
C ILE A 299 -22.25 5.51 -18.71
N ILE A 300 -23.31 5.43 -17.92
CA ILE A 300 -24.72 5.54 -18.36
C ILE A 300 -25.05 6.95 -18.87
N ARG A 301 -24.50 7.96 -18.23
CA ARG A 301 -24.68 9.37 -18.65
C ARG A 301 -24.15 9.62 -20.07
N GLY A 302 -23.12 8.89 -20.48
CA GLY A 302 -22.57 8.94 -21.83
C GLY A 302 -21.77 10.22 -22.15
N ARG A 303 -21.43 10.37 -23.43
CA ARG A 303 -20.52 11.40 -23.94
C ARG A 303 -21.05 12.84 -23.90
N LYS A 304 -22.37 13.02 -23.85
CA LYS A 304 -23.00 14.35 -24.07
C LYS A 304 -22.66 15.37 -22.98
N ILE A 305 -22.43 14.90 -21.76
CA ILE A 305 -22.21 15.75 -20.58
C ILE A 305 -20.98 15.21 -19.83
N GLY A 306 -19.80 15.80 -20.07
CA GLY A 306 -18.57 15.36 -19.41
C GLY A 306 -17.83 14.24 -20.13
N LYS A 307 -17.47 14.48 -21.39
CA LYS A 307 -16.75 13.53 -22.26
C LYS A 307 -15.49 12.94 -21.61
N GLU A 308 -14.76 13.73 -20.82
CA GLU A 308 -13.55 13.31 -20.13
C GLU A 308 -13.85 12.33 -19.00
N ARG A 309 -14.85 12.63 -18.17
CA ARG A 309 -15.30 11.77 -17.05
C ARG A 309 -15.89 10.46 -17.56
N TRP A 310 -16.64 10.49 -18.66
CA TRP A 310 -17.16 9.28 -19.30
C TRP A 310 -16.04 8.38 -19.82
N LYS A 311 -15.03 8.95 -20.50
CA LYS A 311 -13.87 8.17 -20.97
C LYS A 311 -13.12 7.54 -19.80
N LEU A 312 -12.91 8.32 -18.73
CA LEU A 312 -12.22 7.85 -17.54
C LEU A 312 -12.98 6.69 -16.89
N ALA A 313 -14.29 6.83 -16.68
CA ALA A 313 -15.12 5.77 -16.10
C ALA A 313 -15.10 4.50 -16.95
N LEU A 314 -15.17 4.62 -18.28
CA LEU A 314 -15.12 3.48 -19.18
C LEU A 314 -13.76 2.77 -19.15
N LEU A 315 -12.65 3.51 -19.18
CA LEU A 315 -11.30 2.92 -19.11
C LEU A 315 -11.07 2.22 -17.78
N LEU A 316 -11.48 2.84 -16.66
CA LEU A 316 -11.37 2.21 -15.34
C LEU A 316 -12.23 0.94 -15.26
N ALA A 317 -13.46 0.96 -15.78
CA ALA A 317 -14.31 -0.23 -15.81
C ALA A 317 -13.66 -1.36 -16.62
N VAL A 318 -13.07 -1.08 -17.77
CA VAL A 318 -12.36 -2.08 -18.58
C VAL A 318 -11.16 -2.68 -17.81
N ILE A 319 -10.39 -1.84 -17.13
CA ILE A 319 -9.23 -2.30 -16.33
C ILE A 319 -9.67 -3.17 -15.15
N PHE A 320 -10.77 -2.81 -14.50
CA PHE A 320 -11.27 -3.55 -13.33
C PHE A 320 -12.01 -4.84 -13.70
N LEU A 321 -12.53 -4.94 -14.93
CA LEU A 321 -13.24 -6.11 -15.42
C LEU A 321 -12.31 -7.19 -16.02
N LEU A 322 -11.18 -6.79 -16.62
CA LEU A 322 -10.34 -7.74 -17.34
C LEU A 322 -9.08 -8.13 -16.54
N PRO A 323 -8.94 -9.42 -16.16
CA PRO A 323 -7.80 -9.92 -15.39
C PRO A 323 -6.43 -9.70 -16.05
N VAL A 324 -6.37 -9.49 -17.36
CA VAL A 324 -5.13 -9.18 -18.09
C VAL A 324 -4.45 -7.92 -17.56
N PHE A 325 -5.19 -6.90 -17.12
CA PHE A 325 -4.59 -5.68 -16.61
C PHE A 325 -3.88 -5.88 -15.27
N PRO A 326 -4.51 -6.42 -14.21
CA PRO A 326 -3.77 -6.69 -12.98
C PRO A 326 -2.67 -7.74 -13.18
N TRP A 327 -2.77 -8.64 -14.15
CA TRP A 327 -1.68 -9.54 -14.50
C TRP A 327 -0.48 -8.79 -15.10
N LEU A 328 -0.70 -7.93 -16.10
CA LEU A 328 0.36 -7.11 -16.70
C LEU A 328 0.99 -6.17 -15.67
N LEU A 329 0.18 -5.50 -14.85
CA LEU A 329 0.63 -4.56 -13.83
C LEU A 329 1.41 -5.23 -12.67
N ASN A 330 1.25 -6.55 -12.51
CA ASN A 330 2.05 -7.37 -11.61
C ASN A 330 3.24 -8.07 -12.32
N GLY A 331 3.67 -7.56 -13.46
CA GLY A 331 4.83 -8.07 -14.20
C GLY A 331 4.61 -9.44 -14.85
N GLY A 332 3.37 -9.80 -15.19
CA GLY A 332 3.04 -11.07 -15.83
C GLY A 332 3.10 -12.30 -14.90
N LEU A 333 3.25 -12.09 -13.58
CA LEU A 333 3.42 -13.19 -12.63
C LEU A 333 2.09 -13.73 -12.09
N TYR A 334 1.11 -12.85 -11.84
CA TYR A 334 -0.20 -13.20 -11.29
C TYR A 334 -1.19 -12.05 -11.43
N ALA A 335 -2.48 -12.36 -11.55
CA ALA A 335 -3.55 -11.39 -11.55
C ALA A 335 -4.06 -11.16 -10.11
N ARG A 336 -3.70 -10.03 -9.49
CA ARG A 336 -4.18 -9.65 -8.16
C ARG A 336 -4.68 -8.22 -8.13
N SER A 337 -5.82 -8.04 -7.48
CA SER A 337 -6.53 -6.76 -7.36
C SER A 337 -5.72 -5.64 -6.68
N LYS A 338 -4.69 -5.93 -5.89
CA LYS A 338 -3.84 -4.89 -5.29
C LYS A 338 -3.17 -3.98 -6.34
N ALA A 339 -3.02 -4.44 -7.58
CA ALA A 339 -2.56 -3.60 -8.69
C ALA A 339 -3.53 -2.44 -9.02
N PHE A 340 -4.75 -2.46 -8.46
CA PHE A 340 -5.74 -1.39 -8.63
C PHE A 340 -5.54 -0.21 -7.67
N LEU A 341 -4.74 -0.36 -6.60
CA LEU A 341 -4.51 0.68 -5.60
C LEU A 341 -4.12 2.05 -6.22
N PRO A 342 -3.22 2.12 -7.23
CA PRO A 342 -2.86 3.40 -7.85
C PRO A 342 -3.99 4.09 -8.62
N PHE A 343 -5.09 3.41 -8.91
CA PHE A 343 -6.26 4.00 -9.57
C PHE A 343 -7.26 4.64 -8.58
N LEU A 344 -7.07 4.45 -7.27
CA LEU A 344 -7.94 5.01 -6.22
C LEU A 344 -8.18 6.52 -6.37
N PRO A 345 -7.16 7.38 -6.59
CA PRO A 345 -7.39 8.81 -6.76
C PRO A 345 -8.35 9.13 -7.93
N LEU A 346 -8.25 8.39 -9.04
CA LEU A 346 -9.12 8.59 -10.20
C LEU A 346 -10.58 8.18 -9.93
N VAL A 347 -10.77 7.12 -9.14
CA VAL A 347 -12.11 6.70 -8.69
C VAL A 347 -12.69 7.73 -7.70
N CYS A 348 -11.87 8.27 -6.79
CA CYS A 348 -12.25 9.37 -5.89
C CYS A 348 -12.68 10.61 -6.66
N PHE A 349 -11.97 10.96 -7.74
CA PHE A 349 -12.35 12.06 -8.61
C PHE A 349 -13.73 11.84 -9.25
N LEU A 350 -13.99 10.65 -9.81
CA LEU A 350 -15.29 10.33 -10.39
C LEU A 350 -16.41 10.34 -9.34
N THR A 351 -16.13 9.86 -8.13
CA THR A 351 -17.07 9.84 -7.01
C THR A 351 -17.41 11.26 -6.56
N ALA A 352 -16.41 12.10 -6.32
CA ALA A 352 -16.62 13.50 -5.93
C ALA A 352 -17.34 14.31 -7.02
N ALA A 353 -17.00 14.09 -8.29
CA ALA A 353 -17.67 14.71 -9.42
C ALA A 353 -19.14 14.24 -9.58
N PHE A 354 -19.42 12.99 -9.25
CA PHE A 354 -20.79 12.46 -9.23
C PHE A 354 -21.61 13.15 -8.13
N LEU A 355 -21.09 13.29 -6.92
CA LEU A 355 -21.75 13.98 -5.82
C LEU A 355 -21.99 15.45 -6.13
N GLU A 356 -21.01 16.15 -6.74
CA GLU A 356 -21.19 17.54 -7.19
C GLU A 356 -22.35 17.64 -8.19
N THR A 357 -22.40 16.69 -9.14
CA THR A 357 -23.47 16.68 -10.17
C THR A 357 -24.85 16.39 -9.58
N LEU A 358 -24.94 15.53 -8.56
CA LEU A 358 -26.22 15.26 -7.86
C LEU A 358 -26.77 16.51 -7.17
N SER A 359 -25.90 17.40 -6.72
CA SER A 359 -26.28 18.63 -6.00
C SER A 359 -26.52 19.81 -6.95
N ASP A 360 -26.19 19.68 -8.24
CA ASP A 360 -26.40 20.75 -9.21
C ASP A 360 -27.80 20.68 -9.83
N GLN A 361 -28.64 21.63 -9.47
CA GLN A 361 -30.03 21.72 -9.96
C GLN A 361 -30.14 21.82 -11.49
N ASN A 362 -29.10 22.27 -12.17
CA ASN A 362 -29.08 22.44 -13.63
C ASN A 362 -28.60 21.17 -14.38
N GLN A 363 -28.10 20.16 -13.66
CA GLN A 363 -27.51 18.96 -14.24
C GLN A 363 -28.11 17.66 -13.69
N ILE A 364 -29.42 17.60 -13.56
CA ILE A 364 -30.13 16.45 -12.96
C ILE A 364 -30.01 15.21 -13.83
N PHE A 365 -29.66 14.07 -13.22
CA PHE A 365 -29.83 12.77 -13.87
C PHE A 365 -31.32 12.49 -14.05
N SER A 366 -31.71 11.95 -15.20
CA SER A 366 -33.08 11.50 -15.37
C SER A 366 -33.39 10.32 -14.43
N GLY A 367 -34.63 10.20 -13.97
CA GLY A 367 -35.04 9.07 -13.12
C GLY A 367 -34.70 7.71 -13.73
N LYS A 368 -34.80 7.59 -15.06
CA LYS A 368 -34.40 6.37 -15.80
C LYS A 368 -32.88 6.11 -15.71
N GLN A 369 -32.04 7.14 -15.82
CA GLN A 369 -30.59 6.99 -15.68
C GLN A 369 -30.22 6.58 -14.26
N LEU A 370 -30.82 7.20 -13.23
CA LEU A 370 -30.61 6.82 -11.83
C LEU A 370 -30.98 5.36 -11.60
N LEU A 371 -32.18 4.94 -12.03
CA LEU A 371 -32.63 3.56 -11.87
C LEU A 371 -31.67 2.56 -12.55
N THR A 372 -31.27 2.84 -13.79
CA THR A 372 -30.33 1.96 -14.53
C THR A 372 -28.96 1.93 -13.84
N GLY A 373 -28.47 3.06 -13.33
CA GLY A 373 -27.20 3.14 -12.62
C GLY A 373 -27.22 2.38 -11.30
N PHE A 374 -28.31 2.49 -10.55
CA PHE A 374 -28.54 1.69 -9.35
C PHE A 374 -28.60 0.21 -9.62
N ALA A 375 -29.33 -0.20 -10.68
CA ALA A 375 -29.42 -1.60 -11.07
C ALA A 375 -28.05 -2.18 -11.47
N ALA A 376 -27.26 -1.42 -12.26
CA ALA A 376 -25.92 -1.84 -12.67
C ALA A 376 -24.97 -1.92 -11.47
N ALA A 377 -24.96 -0.91 -10.60
CA ALA A 377 -24.15 -0.94 -9.38
C ALA A 377 -24.59 -2.07 -8.44
N GLY A 378 -25.88 -2.27 -8.27
CA GLY A 378 -26.46 -3.35 -7.47
C GLY A 378 -26.04 -4.73 -7.96
N ALA A 379 -26.02 -4.96 -9.28
CA ALA A 379 -25.53 -6.21 -9.85
C ALA A 379 -24.06 -6.49 -9.53
N VAL A 380 -23.18 -5.48 -9.64
CA VAL A 380 -21.76 -5.59 -9.28
C VAL A 380 -21.60 -5.91 -7.79
N LEU A 381 -22.36 -5.24 -6.93
CA LEU A 381 -22.30 -5.42 -5.48
C LEU A 381 -22.84 -6.78 -5.03
N LEU A 382 -23.93 -7.24 -5.62
CA LEU A 382 -24.49 -8.57 -5.35
C LEU A 382 -23.53 -9.69 -5.77
N TYR A 383 -22.86 -9.53 -6.91
CA TYR A 383 -21.82 -10.47 -7.31
C TYR A 383 -20.68 -10.54 -6.30
N GLY A 384 -20.23 -9.39 -5.80
CA GLY A 384 -19.20 -9.31 -4.75
C GLY A 384 -19.65 -9.92 -3.43
N ALA A 385 -20.91 -9.69 -3.04
CA ALA A 385 -21.49 -10.22 -1.81
C ALA A 385 -21.52 -11.76 -1.75
N ALA A 386 -21.60 -12.43 -2.90
CA ALA A 386 -21.61 -13.89 -2.96
C ALA A 386 -20.32 -14.54 -2.43
N GLY A 387 -19.17 -13.87 -2.56
CA GLY A 387 -17.86 -14.33 -2.08
C GLY A 387 -17.38 -13.67 -0.78
N SER A 388 -18.19 -12.79 -0.16
CA SER A 388 -17.80 -11.99 0.99
C SER A 388 -18.06 -12.66 2.33
N SER A 389 -17.29 -12.30 3.35
CA SER A 389 -17.52 -12.70 4.74
C SER A 389 -18.85 -12.14 5.27
N ARG A 390 -19.28 -12.61 6.46
CA ARG A 390 -20.49 -12.11 7.11
C ARG A 390 -20.36 -10.62 7.44
N GLU A 391 -19.19 -10.22 7.89
CA GLU A 391 -18.85 -8.85 8.27
C GLU A 391 -18.85 -7.92 7.05
N GLU A 392 -18.25 -8.35 5.93
CA GLU A 392 -18.25 -7.58 4.67
C GLU A 392 -19.66 -7.40 4.12
N ARG A 393 -20.52 -8.43 4.21
CA ARG A 393 -21.93 -8.32 3.82
C ARG A 393 -22.70 -7.34 4.71
N PHE A 394 -22.40 -7.30 6.01
CA PHE A 394 -23.01 -6.31 6.91
C PHE A 394 -22.59 -4.88 6.52
N LEU A 395 -21.30 -4.66 6.22
CA LEU A 395 -20.79 -3.36 5.74
C LEU A 395 -21.48 -2.96 4.42
N LEU A 396 -21.68 -3.91 3.50
CA LEU A 396 -22.38 -3.66 2.24
C LEU A 396 -23.82 -3.21 2.48
N VAL A 397 -24.56 -3.88 3.38
CA VAL A 397 -25.94 -3.51 3.70
C VAL A 397 -25.97 -2.12 4.33
N LEU A 398 -25.08 -1.83 5.27
CA LEU A 398 -24.97 -0.52 5.90
C LEU A 398 -24.70 0.57 4.86
N ASP A 399 -23.77 0.35 3.96
CA ASP A 399 -23.37 1.29 2.89
C ASP A 399 -24.54 1.54 1.93
N LEU A 400 -25.26 0.50 1.51
CA LEU A 400 -26.45 0.63 0.65
C LEU A 400 -27.59 1.41 1.35
N VAL A 401 -27.83 1.15 2.64
CA VAL A 401 -28.83 1.90 3.43
C VAL A 401 -28.44 3.37 3.51
N MET A 402 -27.18 3.67 3.82
CA MET A 402 -26.68 5.05 3.91
C MET A 402 -26.76 5.77 2.57
N ILE A 403 -26.42 5.11 1.45
CA ILE A 403 -26.60 5.67 0.10
C ILE A 403 -28.08 5.95 -0.16
N GLY A 404 -28.97 5.03 0.16
CA GLY A 404 -30.41 5.19 0.00
C GLY A 404 -30.94 6.40 0.79
N VAL A 405 -30.55 6.52 2.06
CA VAL A 405 -30.89 7.67 2.91
C VAL A 405 -30.34 8.97 2.33
N GLY A 406 -29.05 9.00 1.92
CA GLY A 406 -28.43 10.17 1.30
C GLY A 406 -29.18 10.64 0.05
N LEU A 407 -29.60 9.72 -0.80
CA LEU A 407 -30.36 10.03 -2.02
C LEU A 407 -31.78 10.54 -1.72
N LEU A 408 -32.44 10.04 -0.70
CA LEU A 408 -33.74 10.55 -0.27
C LEU A 408 -33.66 12.01 0.21
N PHE A 409 -32.58 12.36 0.93
CA PHE A 409 -32.38 13.70 1.45
C PHE A 409 -31.89 14.71 0.41
N THR A 410 -31.25 14.27 -0.68
CA THR A 410 -30.73 15.20 -1.70
C THR A 410 -31.79 15.76 -2.64
N GLY A 411 -33.05 15.41 -2.46
CA GLY A 411 -34.14 15.93 -3.30
C GLY A 411 -34.05 15.57 -4.77
N THR A 412 -33.07 14.72 -5.14
CA THR A 412 -32.88 14.25 -6.51
C THR A 412 -34.04 13.35 -6.90
N GLY A 413 -34.70 13.60 -7.99
CA GLY A 413 -35.65 12.82 -8.77
C GLY A 413 -36.41 11.63 -8.17
N LEU A 414 -35.89 10.95 -7.13
CA LEU A 414 -36.64 9.94 -6.39
C LEU A 414 -37.81 10.55 -5.61
N SER A 415 -37.68 11.78 -5.06
CA SER A 415 -38.80 12.46 -4.46
C SER A 415 -39.91 12.76 -5.47
N SER A 416 -39.57 12.95 -6.75
CA SER A 416 -40.54 13.09 -7.84
C SER A 416 -41.27 11.80 -8.20
N LEU A 417 -40.68 10.62 -7.89
CA LEU A 417 -41.33 9.31 -8.06
C LEU A 417 -42.34 9.01 -6.92
N PHE A 418 -42.09 9.52 -5.71
CA PHE A 418 -42.91 9.23 -4.52
C PHE A 418 -43.82 10.38 -4.12
N VAL A 419 -43.57 11.63 -4.53
CA VAL A 419 -44.42 12.77 -4.26
C VAL A 419 -45.36 13.02 -5.44
N LYS A 420 -46.60 12.52 -5.35
CA LYS A 420 -47.68 12.98 -6.19
C LYS A 420 -47.77 14.51 -6.14
N ARG A 421 -47.75 15.13 -7.32
CA ARG A 421 -47.99 16.56 -7.58
C ARG A 421 -48.81 17.26 -6.47
N GLY A 422 -48.17 18.20 -5.75
CA GLY A 422 -49.00 19.16 -5.09
C GLY A 422 -48.53 19.83 -3.80
N ARG A 423 -47.42 19.47 -3.14
CA ARG A 423 -46.92 20.26 -1.99
C ARG A 423 -45.39 20.31 -2.00
N GLN A 424 -44.86 21.46 -2.43
CA GLN A 424 -43.48 21.85 -2.12
C GLN A 424 -43.42 22.12 -0.61
N VAL A 425 -42.85 21.21 0.15
CA VAL A 425 -42.43 21.50 1.52
C VAL A 425 -41.15 22.33 1.42
N LYS A 426 -41.29 23.65 1.38
CA LYS A 426 -40.21 24.61 1.53
C LYS A 426 -39.70 24.57 2.98
N SER A 427 -38.68 23.71 3.22
CA SER A 427 -37.93 23.76 4.47
C SER A 427 -36.67 24.61 4.23
N LYS A 428 -36.55 25.74 4.94
CA LYS A 428 -35.38 26.66 4.87
C LYS A 428 -34.03 25.99 5.16
N TRP A 429 -34.03 24.80 5.77
CA TRP A 429 -32.84 23.97 6.03
C TRP A 429 -32.47 23.05 4.86
N LEU A 430 -33.45 22.63 4.07
CA LEU A 430 -33.30 21.79 2.89
C LEU A 430 -32.94 22.59 1.60
N ASP A 431 -33.06 23.90 1.63
CA ASP A 431 -32.72 24.79 0.50
C ASP A 431 -31.19 24.97 0.27
N ARG A 432 -30.33 24.27 1.04
CA ARG A 432 -28.87 24.21 0.84
C ARG A 432 -28.41 22.74 0.63
N PRO A 433 -28.66 22.15 -0.55
CA PRO A 433 -28.34 20.75 -0.81
C PRO A 433 -26.85 20.45 -0.67
N ASP A 434 -25.98 21.43 -0.95
CA ASP A 434 -24.53 21.24 -1.01
C ASP A 434 -23.90 20.79 0.31
N GLY A 435 -24.31 21.35 1.44
CA GLY A 435 -23.75 21.03 2.75
C GLY A 435 -24.24 19.69 3.30
N LEU A 436 -25.52 19.37 3.11
CA LEU A 436 -26.10 18.13 3.65
C LEU A 436 -25.60 16.90 2.90
N THR A 437 -25.52 16.95 1.56
CA THR A 437 -24.97 15.84 0.75
C THR A 437 -23.52 15.57 1.11
N ALA A 438 -22.71 16.62 1.28
CA ALA A 438 -21.32 16.49 1.68
C ALA A 438 -21.17 15.85 3.08
N ILE A 439 -22.00 16.29 4.04
CA ILE A 439 -21.99 15.74 5.41
C ILE A 439 -22.43 14.29 5.42
N LEU A 440 -23.52 13.94 4.74
CA LEU A 440 -24.00 12.55 4.67
C LEU A 440 -22.98 11.64 4.00
N THR A 441 -22.37 12.07 2.89
CA THR A 441 -21.31 11.30 2.24
C THR A 441 -20.12 11.10 3.16
N LEU A 442 -19.69 12.13 3.86
CA LEU A 442 -18.61 12.06 4.82
C LEU A 442 -18.95 11.08 5.96
N MET A 443 -20.16 11.15 6.50
CA MET A 443 -20.60 10.22 7.54
C MET A 443 -20.63 8.77 7.04
N MET A 444 -21.08 8.53 5.81
CA MET A 444 -21.08 7.20 5.19
C MET A 444 -19.66 6.65 5.05
N VAL A 445 -18.77 7.45 4.48
CA VAL A 445 -17.37 7.07 4.32
C VAL A 445 -16.73 6.78 5.67
N LEU A 446 -16.95 7.63 6.67
CA LEU A 446 -16.42 7.42 8.02
C LEU A 446 -16.99 6.16 8.68
N ALA A 447 -18.30 5.89 8.57
CA ALA A 447 -18.92 4.71 9.18
C ALA A 447 -18.35 3.40 8.59
N VAL A 448 -18.25 3.30 7.27
CA VAL A 448 -17.70 2.12 6.60
C VAL A 448 -16.20 1.97 6.90
N SER A 449 -15.47 3.07 6.93
CA SER A 449 -14.02 3.06 7.19
C SER A 449 -13.68 2.71 8.62
N ILE A 450 -14.44 3.22 9.58
CA ILE A 450 -14.31 2.83 10.99
C ILE A 450 -14.61 1.34 11.15
N GLY A 451 -15.69 0.85 10.51
CA GLY A 451 -16.01 -0.57 10.51
C GLY A 451 -14.87 -1.43 9.94
N THR A 452 -14.31 -1.04 8.80
CA THR A 452 -13.17 -1.76 8.19
C THR A 452 -11.91 -1.68 9.04
N ALA A 453 -11.62 -0.52 9.62
CA ALA A 453 -10.48 -0.32 10.52
C ALA A 453 -10.59 -1.21 11.77
N VAL A 454 -11.79 -1.32 12.34
CA VAL A 454 -12.05 -2.20 13.49
C VAL A 454 -11.86 -3.67 13.12
N LEU A 455 -12.34 -4.10 11.95
CA LEU A 455 -12.18 -5.47 11.48
C LEU A 455 -10.72 -5.86 11.17
N SER A 456 -9.88 -4.91 10.81
CA SER A 456 -8.47 -5.17 10.47
C SER A 456 -7.52 -5.17 11.67
N ARG A 457 -7.96 -4.76 12.86
CA ARG A 457 -7.09 -4.65 14.06
C ARG A 457 -6.44 -5.96 14.50
N ASP A 458 -7.14 -7.07 14.34
CA ASP A 458 -6.65 -8.39 14.77
C ASP A 458 -5.48 -8.90 13.91
N THR A 459 -5.17 -8.22 12.80
CA THR A 459 -4.01 -8.53 11.95
C THR A 459 -2.75 -7.76 12.36
N HIS A 460 -2.84 -6.87 13.35
CA HIS A 460 -1.70 -6.08 13.83
C HIS A 460 -0.82 -6.88 14.81
N THR A 461 0.40 -6.36 14.98
CA THR A 461 1.40 -7.01 15.83
C THR A 461 1.04 -6.93 17.31
N GLU A 462 1.15 -8.03 18.01
CA GLU A 462 0.97 -8.10 19.46
C GLU A 462 2.10 -7.35 20.19
N ARG A 463 1.74 -6.57 21.22
CA ARG A 463 2.71 -5.84 22.03
C ARG A 463 3.65 -6.78 22.78
N ALA A 464 3.14 -7.93 23.21
CA ALA A 464 3.94 -8.96 23.89
C ALA A 464 5.08 -9.46 22.98
N LEU A 465 4.79 -9.72 21.70
CA LEU A 465 5.80 -10.16 20.74
C LEU A 465 6.87 -9.07 20.51
N ILE A 466 6.48 -7.79 20.46
CA ILE A 466 7.46 -6.69 20.35
C ILE A 466 8.36 -6.64 21.59
N GLN A 467 7.80 -6.81 22.80
CA GLN A 467 8.59 -6.84 24.03
C GLN A 467 9.58 -8.00 24.04
N GLU A 468 9.16 -9.17 23.60
CA GLU A 468 10.02 -10.34 23.44
C GLU A 468 11.15 -10.09 22.43
N LEU A 469 10.84 -9.50 21.27
CA LEU A 469 11.84 -9.15 20.26
C LEU A 469 12.88 -8.13 20.73
N HIS A 470 12.51 -7.29 21.68
CA HIS A 470 13.40 -6.30 22.30
C HIS A 470 13.95 -6.76 23.65
N ASP A 471 13.89 -8.06 23.95
CA ASP A 471 14.48 -8.61 25.17
C ASP A 471 15.97 -8.24 25.25
N PRO A 472 16.37 -7.47 26.27
CA PRO A 472 17.77 -7.08 26.45
C PRO A 472 18.68 -8.29 26.69
N GLY A 473 18.17 -9.38 27.28
CA GLY A 473 18.95 -10.58 27.53
C GLY A 473 19.46 -11.24 26.24
N VAL A 474 18.60 -11.36 25.21
CA VAL A 474 18.98 -11.92 23.91
C VAL A 474 20.03 -11.05 23.21
N ARG A 475 19.87 -9.74 23.30
CA ARG A 475 20.82 -8.80 22.73
C ARG A 475 22.19 -8.84 23.43
N ILE A 476 22.19 -8.82 24.77
CA ILE A 476 23.39 -8.91 25.59
C ILE A 476 24.11 -10.23 25.29
N ALA A 477 23.38 -11.35 25.17
CA ALA A 477 23.97 -12.62 24.79
C ALA A 477 24.69 -12.57 23.44
N ALA A 478 24.07 -11.97 22.43
CA ALA A 478 24.68 -11.81 21.10
C ALA A 478 25.93 -10.90 21.15
N GLU A 479 25.87 -9.79 21.88
CA GLU A 479 26.98 -8.86 22.07
C GLU A 479 28.14 -9.53 22.81
N THR A 480 27.87 -10.31 23.87
CA THR A 480 28.89 -11.07 24.62
C THR A 480 29.57 -12.10 23.73
N ILE A 481 28.81 -12.93 23.03
CA ILE A 481 29.37 -13.89 22.07
C ILE A 481 30.29 -13.19 21.06
N GLN A 482 29.83 -12.10 20.48
CA GLN A 482 30.64 -11.39 19.47
C GLN A 482 31.90 -10.76 20.07
N SER A 483 31.88 -10.31 21.33
CA SER A 483 33.04 -9.75 22.01
C SER A 483 34.11 -10.80 22.34
N GLU A 484 33.73 -12.05 22.52
CA GLU A 484 34.65 -13.17 22.78
C GLU A 484 35.29 -13.72 21.49
N GLU A 485 34.72 -13.37 20.34
CA GLU A 485 35.19 -13.85 19.05
C GLU A 485 36.04 -12.79 18.33
N SER A 486 37.15 -13.21 17.77
CA SER A 486 38.06 -12.32 17.03
C SER A 486 37.59 -11.99 15.61
N TYR A 487 36.50 -12.58 15.15
CA TYR A 487 35.95 -12.42 13.82
C TYR A 487 34.41 -12.48 13.85
N ALA A 488 33.78 -12.03 12.78
CA ALA A 488 32.33 -12.09 12.61
C ALA A 488 31.85 -13.54 12.60
N VAL A 489 30.88 -13.90 13.44
CA VAL A 489 30.40 -15.26 13.59
C VAL A 489 28.97 -15.43 13.07
N ARG A 490 28.64 -16.63 12.63
CA ARG A 490 27.26 -17.00 12.37
C ARG A 490 26.60 -17.45 13.66
N MET A 491 25.58 -16.70 14.06
CA MET A 491 24.73 -17.02 15.22
C MET A 491 23.26 -16.80 14.87
N GLU A 492 22.41 -17.71 15.30
CA GLU A 492 20.98 -17.67 15.07
C GLU A 492 20.24 -17.55 16.41
N VAL A 493 19.10 -16.86 16.41
CA VAL A 493 18.20 -16.79 17.57
C VAL A 493 17.01 -17.69 17.33
N ARG A 494 16.70 -18.51 18.33
CA ARG A 494 15.61 -19.50 18.30
C ARG A 494 14.58 -19.17 19.37
N GLY A 495 13.34 -19.54 19.11
CA GLY A 495 12.23 -19.38 20.02
C GLY A 495 11.07 -20.27 19.62
N ASP A 496 9.86 -19.84 19.87
CA ASP A 496 8.70 -20.44 19.21
C ASP A 496 8.64 -20.02 17.73
N ARG A 497 7.71 -20.61 16.96
CA ARG A 497 7.63 -20.32 15.52
C ARG A 497 7.26 -18.87 15.21
N GLU A 498 6.49 -18.21 16.05
CA GLU A 498 6.09 -16.82 15.83
C GLU A 498 7.27 -15.87 16.11
N TYR A 499 8.02 -16.12 17.18
CA TYR A 499 9.24 -15.38 17.48
C TYR A 499 10.31 -15.56 16.39
N GLU A 500 10.53 -16.79 15.93
CA GLU A 500 11.47 -17.07 14.84
C GLU A 500 11.08 -16.33 13.55
N LYS A 501 9.78 -16.28 13.20
CA LYS A 501 9.30 -15.51 12.06
C LYS A 501 9.56 -14.01 12.23
N ALA A 502 9.28 -13.48 13.40
CA ALA A 502 9.43 -12.06 13.70
C ALA A 502 10.89 -11.64 13.81
N ASN A 503 11.77 -12.55 14.29
CA ASN A 503 13.20 -12.29 14.44
C ASN A 503 14.00 -12.36 13.14
N GLN A 504 13.41 -12.85 12.05
CA GLN A 504 14.10 -12.92 10.76
C GLN A 504 14.55 -11.54 10.28
N ASN A 505 15.70 -11.49 9.62
CA ASN A 505 16.38 -10.26 9.20
C ASN A 505 16.86 -9.35 10.34
N ARG A 506 16.67 -9.71 11.60
CA ARG A 506 17.06 -8.88 12.76
C ARG A 506 18.51 -9.17 13.14
N ILE A 507 19.37 -8.18 12.96
CA ILE A 507 20.77 -8.17 13.40
C ILE A 507 20.80 -7.53 14.79
N LEU A 508 21.32 -8.26 15.78
CA LEU A 508 21.36 -7.83 17.18
C LEU A 508 22.67 -7.09 17.53
N THR A 509 23.76 -7.49 16.89
CA THR A 509 25.09 -6.92 17.11
C THR A 509 25.89 -6.85 15.83
N ALA A 510 26.83 -5.91 15.77
CA ALA A 510 27.76 -5.81 14.65
C ALA A 510 28.60 -7.09 14.53
N GLY A 511 28.76 -7.61 13.31
CA GLY A 511 29.48 -8.86 13.05
C GLY A 511 28.63 -10.13 13.14
N GLN A 512 27.39 -10.05 13.60
CA GLN A 512 26.44 -11.17 13.51
C GLN A 512 26.11 -11.45 12.05
N ASN A 513 26.19 -12.72 11.64
CA ASN A 513 25.79 -13.17 10.31
C ASN A 513 24.65 -14.18 10.44
N LEU A 514 23.52 -13.91 9.78
CA LEU A 514 22.37 -14.78 9.72
C LEU A 514 22.42 -15.66 8.46
N THR A 515 22.04 -16.92 8.60
CA THR A 515 21.81 -17.83 7.46
C THR A 515 20.39 -17.73 6.95
N THR A 516 19.49 -17.16 7.75
CA THR A 516 18.09 -16.99 7.43
C THR A 516 17.82 -15.61 6.83
N CYS A 517 16.77 -15.55 6.01
CA CYS A 517 16.34 -14.33 5.36
C CYS A 517 14.85 -14.43 5.04
N CYS A 518 14.11 -13.37 5.32
CA CYS A 518 12.74 -13.20 4.86
C CYS A 518 12.71 -12.13 3.76
N SER A 519 12.57 -12.55 2.51
CA SER A 519 12.50 -11.65 1.37
C SER A 519 11.59 -12.19 0.27
N SER A 520 11.00 -11.30 -0.53
CA SER A 520 10.21 -11.65 -1.71
C SER A 520 11.06 -12.09 -2.90
N VAL A 521 12.35 -11.83 -2.87
CA VAL A 521 13.35 -12.22 -3.87
C VAL A 521 14.56 -12.76 -3.13
N GLU A 522 15.12 -13.85 -3.60
CA GLU A 522 16.32 -14.44 -2.99
C GLU A 522 17.34 -14.85 -4.05
N ASN A 523 18.57 -15.09 -3.61
CA ASN A 523 19.63 -15.63 -4.47
C ASN A 523 19.25 -17.04 -4.97
N PRO A 524 19.09 -17.27 -6.29
CA PRO A 524 18.67 -18.56 -6.82
C PRO A 524 19.69 -19.68 -6.58
N TRP A 525 20.98 -19.36 -6.44
CA TRP A 525 22.01 -20.33 -6.10
C TRP A 525 21.89 -20.81 -4.66
N TYR A 526 21.53 -19.90 -3.75
CA TYR A 526 21.27 -20.25 -2.36
C TYR A 526 20.02 -21.14 -2.23
N THR A 527 18.97 -20.86 -3.00
CA THR A 527 17.79 -21.73 -3.10
C THR A 527 18.15 -23.13 -3.60
N ARG A 528 18.96 -23.24 -4.65
CA ARG A 528 19.43 -24.54 -5.19
C ARG A 528 20.25 -25.31 -4.17
N PHE A 529 21.17 -24.64 -3.47
CA PHE A 529 21.96 -25.24 -2.40
C PHE A 529 21.05 -25.84 -1.32
N ARG A 530 20.08 -25.10 -0.82
CA ARG A 530 19.12 -25.57 0.18
C ARG A 530 18.35 -26.80 -0.30
N GLN A 531 17.89 -26.80 -1.53
CA GLN A 531 17.20 -27.96 -2.12
C GLN A 531 18.12 -29.18 -2.25
N ALA A 532 19.39 -28.98 -2.60
CA ALA A 532 20.36 -30.06 -2.73
C ALA A 532 20.67 -30.76 -1.39
N ILE A 533 20.53 -30.07 -0.27
CA ILE A 533 20.67 -30.64 1.09
C ILE A 533 19.35 -31.10 1.70
N GLY A 534 18.30 -31.27 0.90
CA GLY A 534 17.03 -31.83 1.32
C GLY A 534 16.08 -30.86 2.01
N LEU A 535 16.37 -29.54 2.03
CA LEU A 535 15.42 -28.55 2.54
C LEU A 535 14.34 -28.28 1.48
N GLU A 536 13.10 -28.21 1.94
CA GLU A 536 11.96 -27.93 1.07
C GLU A 536 12.12 -26.60 0.32
N LYS A 537 11.53 -26.54 -0.85
CA LYS A 537 11.42 -25.29 -1.59
C LYS A 537 10.66 -24.28 -0.72
N SER A 538 11.29 -23.15 -0.42
CA SER A 538 10.63 -22.14 0.38
C SER A 538 9.31 -21.71 -0.26
N THR A 539 8.35 -21.38 0.60
CA THR A 539 7.09 -20.80 0.17
C THR A 539 7.31 -19.48 -0.55
N ARG A 540 6.28 -18.93 -1.13
CA ARG A 540 6.31 -17.67 -1.87
C ARG A 540 7.00 -16.50 -1.14
N ASN A 541 6.97 -16.48 0.18
CA ASN A 541 7.55 -15.42 1.01
C ASN A 541 9.02 -15.66 1.35
N ARG A 542 9.62 -16.75 0.86
CA ARG A 542 11.04 -17.05 1.06
C ARG A 542 11.47 -17.11 2.54
N LEU A 543 10.56 -17.55 3.41
CA LEU A 543 10.86 -17.80 4.81
C LEU A 543 11.70 -19.07 4.95
N MET A 544 12.78 -19.01 5.72
CA MET A 544 13.71 -20.11 5.91
C MET A 544 13.66 -20.68 7.33
N LEU A 545 12.49 -20.72 7.96
CA LEU A 545 12.31 -21.16 9.34
C LEU A 545 12.84 -22.57 9.61
N ASP A 546 12.56 -23.49 8.70
CA ASP A 546 12.95 -24.89 8.89
C ASP A 546 14.47 -25.10 8.76
N ALA A 547 15.17 -24.17 8.11
CA ALA A 547 16.62 -24.22 7.95
C ALA A 547 17.34 -24.09 9.30
N GLN A 548 16.85 -23.24 10.21
CA GLN A 548 17.43 -23.06 11.56
C GLN A 548 17.31 -24.31 12.45
N ARG A 549 16.41 -25.23 12.13
CA ARG A 549 16.16 -26.46 12.88
C ARG A 549 16.87 -27.67 12.29
N ASN A 550 17.43 -27.56 11.09
CA ASN A 550 18.13 -28.63 10.41
C ASN A 550 19.63 -28.64 10.81
N PRO A 551 20.11 -29.64 11.58
CA PRO A 551 21.48 -29.66 12.09
C PRO A 551 22.51 -29.76 10.94
N LEU A 552 22.17 -30.43 9.85
CA LEU A 552 23.03 -30.52 8.67
C LEU A 552 23.22 -29.16 8.00
N PHE A 553 22.13 -28.41 7.83
CA PHE A 553 22.18 -27.05 7.31
C PHE A 553 23.04 -26.13 8.19
N LEU A 554 22.83 -26.17 9.51
CA LEU A 554 23.58 -25.34 10.46
C LEU A 554 25.09 -25.64 10.36
N ARG A 555 25.47 -26.92 10.22
CA ARG A 555 26.88 -27.33 10.01
C ARG A 555 27.44 -26.82 8.68
N PHE A 556 26.75 -27.06 7.58
CA PHE A 556 27.20 -26.58 6.26
C PHE A 556 27.35 -25.07 6.20
N MET A 557 26.45 -24.35 6.86
CA MET A 557 26.52 -22.89 6.93
C MET A 557 27.52 -22.37 7.96
N GLY A 558 28.14 -23.23 8.77
CA GLY A 558 29.10 -22.85 9.80
C GLY A 558 28.47 -21.97 10.90
N VAL A 559 27.23 -22.27 11.28
CA VAL A 559 26.59 -21.62 12.43
C VAL A 559 27.28 -22.09 13.69
N LYS A 560 27.90 -21.17 14.41
CA LYS A 560 28.71 -21.47 15.60
C LYS A 560 27.90 -21.41 16.89
N TYR A 561 26.93 -20.50 16.96
CA TYR A 561 26.14 -20.29 18.17
C TYR A 561 24.63 -20.25 17.88
N LEU A 562 23.86 -20.75 18.84
CA LEU A 562 22.41 -20.62 18.90
C LEU A 562 22.03 -19.97 20.24
N ILE A 563 21.15 -18.98 20.17
CA ILE A 563 20.65 -18.25 21.34
C ILE A 563 19.17 -18.61 21.53
N GLY A 564 18.82 -19.15 22.71
CA GLY A 564 17.46 -19.56 23.03
C GLY A 564 17.04 -20.91 22.43
N GLY A 565 15.80 -21.33 22.74
CA GLY A 565 15.23 -22.61 22.31
C GLY A 565 15.83 -23.82 23.05
N ASP A 566 15.65 -25.00 22.44
CA ASP A 566 16.16 -26.26 22.98
C ASP A 566 17.55 -26.57 22.44
N CYS A 567 18.38 -27.27 23.22
CA CYS A 567 19.71 -27.71 22.80
C CYS A 567 19.61 -28.75 21.68
N PRO A 568 20.14 -28.51 20.49
CA PRO A 568 20.15 -29.52 19.42
C PRO A 568 21.18 -30.63 19.72
N GLU A 569 20.99 -31.77 19.10
CA GLU A 569 21.97 -32.86 19.16
C GLU A 569 23.33 -32.42 18.56
N GLY A 570 24.42 -32.70 19.27
CA GLY A 570 25.77 -32.30 18.90
C GLY A 570 26.09 -30.82 19.19
N TRP A 571 25.36 -30.25 20.13
CA TRP A 571 25.61 -28.90 20.66
C TRP A 571 25.77 -28.97 22.18
N THR A 572 26.55 -28.05 22.74
CA THR A 572 26.78 -27.93 24.17
C THR A 572 26.31 -26.55 24.65
N GLU A 573 25.64 -26.53 25.80
CA GLU A 573 25.33 -25.27 26.48
C GLU A 573 26.61 -24.65 27.01
N VAL A 574 26.81 -23.36 26.69
CA VAL A 574 27.99 -22.60 27.12
C VAL A 574 27.55 -21.45 28.03
N PRO A 575 28.21 -21.28 29.20
CA PRO A 575 27.97 -20.11 30.02
C PRO A 575 28.50 -18.88 29.33
N LEU A 576 27.76 -17.78 29.38
CA LEU A 576 28.25 -16.47 28.91
C LEU A 576 29.24 -15.95 29.97
N SER A 577 30.51 -15.81 29.57
CA SER A 577 31.58 -15.26 30.42
C SER A 577 31.54 -13.74 30.39
N GLY A 578 30.52 -13.13 30.93
CA GLY A 578 30.49 -11.68 31.14
C GLY A 578 30.26 -11.37 32.61
N ASP A 579 30.81 -10.29 33.12
CA ASP A 579 30.61 -9.82 34.50
C ASP A 579 29.13 -9.82 34.89
N ALA A 580 28.66 -11.02 35.26
CA ALA A 580 27.25 -11.31 35.58
C ALA A 580 26.72 -10.46 36.77
N GLU A 581 27.60 -9.90 37.58
CA GLU A 581 27.20 -9.06 38.72
C GLU A 581 26.86 -7.61 38.30
N ASN A 582 27.56 -7.02 37.33
CA ASN A 582 27.25 -5.66 36.83
C ASN A 582 26.08 -5.62 35.83
N GLN A 583 25.71 -6.77 35.26
CA GLN A 583 24.61 -6.86 34.29
C GLN A 583 23.28 -7.28 34.93
N LYS A 584 23.29 -7.92 36.11
CA LYS A 584 22.07 -8.30 36.86
C LYS A 584 21.19 -7.11 37.25
N GLU A 585 21.76 -5.94 37.45
CA GLU A 585 21.00 -4.70 37.70
C GLU A 585 20.24 -4.18 36.47
N LYS A 586 20.64 -4.57 35.25
CA LYS A 586 20.00 -4.12 34.02
C LYS A 586 18.93 -5.07 33.46
N VAL A 587 18.92 -6.31 33.94
CA VAL A 587 17.94 -7.33 33.48
C VAL A 587 16.91 -7.54 34.57
N SER A 588 15.84 -6.77 34.53
CA SER A 588 14.69 -7.00 35.41
C SER A 588 14.06 -8.36 35.08
N ALA A 589 14.24 -9.36 35.98
CA ALA A 589 13.39 -10.55 36.17
C ALA A 589 13.08 -11.50 34.99
N GLY A 590 13.78 -11.41 33.85
CA GLY A 590 13.70 -12.43 32.79
C GLY A 590 14.85 -13.45 32.96
N SER A 591 14.61 -14.73 32.73
CA SER A 591 15.67 -15.73 32.67
C SER A 591 16.63 -15.38 31.50
N GLN A 592 17.94 -15.38 31.78
CA GLN A 592 18.92 -15.22 30.70
C GLN A 592 18.69 -16.32 29.64
N PRO A 593 18.72 -15.97 28.33
CA PRO A 593 18.57 -16.96 27.29
C PRO A 593 19.72 -17.94 27.33
N ARG A 594 19.43 -19.24 27.14
CA ARG A 594 20.46 -20.26 27.03
C ARG A 594 21.22 -20.08 25.73
N VAL A 595 22.53 -20.30 25.75
CA VAL A 595 23.39 -20.22 24.58
C VAL A 595 23.99 -21.59 24.35
N TYR A 596 23.93 -22.02 23.09
CA TYR A 596 24.50 -23.31 22.67
C TYR A 596 25.58 -23.08 21.64
N ARG A 597 26.69 -23.80 21.77
CA ARG A 597 27.80 -23.81 20.84
C ARG A 597 27.89 -25.15 20.14
N GLN A 598 28.14 -25.13 18.85
CA GLN A 598 28.35 -26.34 18.08
C GLN A 598 29.63 -27.04 18.53
N GLU A 599 29.55 -28.33 18.84
CA GLU A 599 30.72 -29.15 19.10
C GLU A 599 31.56 -29.24 17.83
N LYS A 600 32.88 -29.19 17.98
CA LYS A 600 33.79 -29.35 16.84
C LYS A 600 33.51 -30.72 16.21
N ALA A 601 33.19 -30.72 14.91
CA ALA A 601 33.13 -31.91 14.09
C ALA A 601 34.52 -32.49 13.87
#